data_ed44579fb723eca95f268a8f32e15046
#
_entry.id   ed44579fb723eca95f268a8f32e15046
#
_cell.length_a   1.000
_cell.length_b   1.000
_cell.length_c   1.000
_cell.angle_alpha   90.00
_cell.angle_beta   90.00
_cell.angle_gamma   90.00
#
_symmetry.space_group_name_H-M   'P 1'
#
loop_
_entity.id
_entity.type
_entity.pdbx_description
1 polymer ?
#
loop_
_entity_poly.entity_id
_entity_poly.type
_entity_poly.pdbx_seq_one_letter_code
_entity_poly.pdbx_strand_id
1 'polypeptide(L)'
;MASLHLSYHSIGRTSVRTSSRRHELDWLRALIIISLVPFHVVGLFVVSITSYVAGGQSSALVDTLQGFFGLWPMSLLFLVAGASTWFALGRRTAGQYARERLLRLLVPFLFATLVIIPIQVYAVISAYPQLLRLNIIPGLRIQSGESFLAFYPQYLAGYGYFLTHFTSMREIVFWGHIWFIPRLLLYALASVPLLAWLRGEQGLRFIERMAKLFVAPGGVLLLGLALALPRIVTGGLYRLALNASPATSGDPYNQWAQLGVFLICFLLGYIFYASPQVLAAIRRDGMVALILGISLFAVLQTPVGRLAPATQFTPARILLICLRTESEWLLVVGVLAIGLKFFTVGNGLLDYLNEAAYPLYVLHMPVLILIGLWVIKSGLPAMIALPIIVVTTLAVTLGAYDLLIKRVGALRLLFGLKPTYATGEKSAGRSQPDARDCPDGQDDGGVAQPVGKR
;
A
#
# COMPACT_ATOMS: atom_id res chain seq x y z
N MET A 1 47.45 42.31 -9.53
CA MET A 1 46.17 42.35 -8.86
C MET A 1 45.07 42.18 -9.91
N ALA A 2 44.67 40.94 -10.18
CA ALA A 2 43.64 40.65 -11.17
C ALA A 2 42.44 40.11 -10.42
N SER A 3 41.33 40.81 -10.50
CA SER A 3 40.05 40.53 -9.89
C SER A 3 39.36 39.34 -10.60
N LEU A 4 39.23 38.24 -9.92
CA LEU A 4 38.37 37.12 -10.32
C LEU A 4 36.90 37.45 -9.98
N HIS A 5 36.18 37.99 -10.95
CA HIS A 5 34.72 38.00 -10.97
C HIS A 5 34.23 36.59 -11.33
N LEU A 6 33.91 35.78 -10.33
CA LEU A 6 33.16 34.55 -10.50
C LEU A 6 31.70 34.90 -10.77
N SER A 7 31.30 34.70 -12.00
CA SER A 7 29.92 34.82 -12.48
C SER A 7 28.99 33.85 -11.74
N TYR A 8 28.23 34.37 -10.80
CA TYR A 8 27.10 33.68 -10.14
C TYR A 8 25.84 33.89 -10.98
N HIS A 9 25.79 33.30 -12.16
CA HIS A 9 24.54 33.27 -12.95
C HIS A 9 24.41 31.94 -13.68
N SER A 10 23.28 31.31 -13.42
CA SER A 10 22.67 30.13 -14.06
C SER A 10 22.67 28.84 -13.24
N ILE A 11 22.13 28.86 -12.01
CA ILE A 11 21.33 27.70 -11.60
C ILE A 11 19.93 27.95 -12.18
N GLY A 12 19.90 27.98 -13.50
CA GLY A 12 18.70 28.00 -14.31
C GLY A 12 17.98 26.69 -14.13
N ARG A 13 16.69 26.76 -13.82
CA ARG A 13 15.60 25.85 -14.13
C ARG A 13 16.11 24.52 -14.71
N THR A 14 16.50 23.58 -13.85
CA THR A 14 16.59 22.19 -14.25
C THR A 14 15.22 21.84 -14.81
N SER A 15 15.15 21.76 -16.13
CA SER A 15 14.01 21.25 -16.86
C SER A 15 13.56 20.00 -16.12
N VAL A 16 12.31 20.00 -15.65
CA VAL A 16 11.65 18.81 -15.13
C VAL A 16 11.73 17.79 -16.26
N ARG A 17 12.80 16.99 -16.28
CA ARG A 17 12.93 15.85 -17.18
C ARG A 17 11.61 15.12 -17.06
N THR A 18 10.94 14.93 -18.18
CA THR A 18 9.75 14.10 -18.30
C THR A 18 9.99 12.85 -17.49
N SER A 19 9.33 12.78 -16.32
CA SER A 19 9.57 11.71 -15.35
C SER A 19 9.25 10.39 -16.05
N SER A 20 10.28 9.66 -16.42
CA SER A 20 10.14 8.27 -16.87
C SER A 20 9.31 7.54 -15.81
N ARG A 21 8.34 6.75 -16.24
CA ARG A 21 7.51 5.94 -15.36
C ARG A 21 8.41 5.12 -14.45
N ARG A 22 8.10 5.07 -13.18
CA ARG A 22 8.88 4.36 -12.15
C ARG A 22 8.36 2.94 -12.03
N HIS A 23 8.91 2.06 -12.88
CA HIS A 23 8.47 0.67 -12.98
C HIS A 23 8.68 -0.11 -11.69
N GLU A 24 9.74 0.21 -10.91
CA GLU A 24 10.01 -0.42 -9.62
C GLU A 24 8.85 -0.23 -8.62
N LEU A 25 8.23 0.95 -8.58
CA LEU A 25 7.08 1.20 -7.72
C LEU A 25 5.85 0.40 -8.16
N ASP A 26 5.67 0.30 -9.46
CA ASP A 26 4.56 -0.44 -10.06
C ASP A 26 4.71 -1.95 -9.79
N TRP A 27 5.92 -2.52 -9.97
CA TRP A 27 6.21 -3.91 -9.65
C TRP A 27 6.04 -4.23 -8.17
N LEU A 28 6.64 -3.42 -7.28
CA LEU A 28 6.53 -3.64 -5.84
C LEU A 28 5.08 -3.64 -5.39
N ARG A 29 4.27 -2.67 -5.85
CA ARG A 29 2.85 -2.63 -5.53
C ARG A 29 2.10 -3.87 -6.01
N ALA A 30 2.30 -4.27 -7.26
CA ALA A 30 1.62 -5.43 -7.84
C ALA A 30 2.00 -6.73 -7.12
N LEU A 31 3.28 -6.95 -6.86
CA LEU A 31 3.79 -8.15 -6.17
C LEU A 31 3.30 -8.23 -4.72
N ILE A 32 3.30 -7.11 -3.98
CA ILE A 32 2.75 -7.09 -2.63
C ILE A 32 1.26 -7.45 -2.66
N ILE A 33 0.46 -6.87 -3.56
CA ILE A 33 -0.97 -7.17 -3.63
C ILE A 33 -1.23 -8.63 -3.99
N ILE A 34 -0.47 -9.21 -4.93
CA ILE A 34 -0.58 -10.64 -5.26
C ILE A 34 -0.20 -11.51 -4.06
N SER A 35 0.84 -11.13 -3.31
CA SER A 35 1.30 -11.87 -2.13
C SER A 35 0.28 -11.86 -0.97
N LEU A 36 -0.69 -10.94 -0.96
CA LEU A 36 -1.77 -10.94 0.03
C LEU A 36 -2.65 -12.19 -0.09
N VAL A 37 -2.81 -12.76 -1.29
CA VAL A 37 -3.63 -13.96 -1.47
C VAL A 37 -3.05 -15.14 -0.69
N PRO A 38 -1.81 -15.62 -0.95
CA PRO A 38 -1.22 -16.69 -0.15
C PRO A 38 -1.11 -16.33 1.33
N PHE A 39 -0.81 -15.07 1.67
CA PHE A 39 -0.77 -14.61 3.06
C PHE A 39 -2.10 -14.84 3.79
N HIS A 40 -3.22 -14.46 3.20
CA HIS A 40 -4.54 -14.63 3.81
C HIS A 40 -5.03 -16.07 3.73
N VAL A 41 -4.64 -16.87 2.72
CA VAL A 41 -4.92 -18.30 2.67
C VAL A 41 -4.22 -19.02 3.82
N VAL A 42 -2.94 -18.74 4.06
CA VAL A 42 -2.21 -19.22 5.23
C VAL A 42 -2.91 -18.79 6.52
N GLY A 43 -3.36 -17.53 6.60
CA GLY A 43 -4.12 -17.00 7.74
C GLY A 43 -5.42 -17.76 8.03
N LEU A 44 -6.09 -18.34 7.02
CA LEU A 44 -7.26 -19.20 7.26
C LEU A 44 -6.92 -20.46 8.08
N PHE A 45 -5.69 -20.94 8.02
CA PHE A 45 -5.24 -22.14 8.74
C PHE A 45 -4.53 -21.84 10.07
N VAL A 46 -4.11 -20.59 10.30
CA VAL A 46 -3.35 -20.15 11.49
C VAL A 46 -4.20 -19.41 12.50
N VAL A 47 -5.13 -18.58 12.05
CA VAL A 47 -5.89 -17.70 12.93
C VAL A 47 -6.90 -18.49 13.74
N SER A 48 -7.09 -18.09 15.01
CA SER A 48 -8.01 -18.67 16.00
C SER A 48 -9.44 -18.89 15.54
N ILE A 49 -9.88 -18.24 14.48
CA ILE A 49 -11.16 -18.48 13.80
C ILE A 49 -11.14 -19.88 13.14
N THR A 50 -9.99 -20.30 12.61
CA THR A 50 -9.81 -21.64 12.03
C THR A 50 -9.47 -22.70 13.06
N SER A 51 -8.97 -22.36 14.23
CA SER A 51 -8.91 -23.31 15.37
C SER A 51 -10.30 -23.81 15.74
N TYR A 52 -11.32 -22.98 15.54
CA TYR A 52 -12.73 -23.39 15.62
C TYR A 52 -13.21 -24.17 14.38
N VAL A 53 -12.52 -24.02 13.22
CA VAL A 53 -12.95 -24.51 11.91
C VAL A 53 -12.21 -25.76 11.46
N ALA A 54 -10.90 -25.81 11.64
CA ALA A 54 -10.02 -26.83 11.06
C ALA A 54 -9.31 -27.74 12.08
N GLY A 55 -9.69 -27.70 13.36
CA GLY A 55 -9.09 -28.59 14.37
C GLY A 55 -7.63 -28.27 14.71
N GLY A 56 -7.18 -27.02 14.52
CA GLY A 56 -6.05 -26.46 15.25
C GLY A 56 -4.67 -27.04 15.03
N GLN A 57 -4.29 -27.50 13.86
CA GLN A 57 -2.91 -27.86 13.56
C GLN A 57 -2.20 -26.72 12.79
N SER A 58 -1.87 -25.62 13.48
CA SER A 58 -0.88 -24.71 12.93
C SER A 58 0.52 -25.33 13.09
N SER A 59 1.29 -25.38 12.01
CA SER A 59 2.70 -25.75 12.12
C SER A 59 3.55 -24.53 12.44
N ALA A 60 4.64 -24.70 13.19
CA ALA A 60 5.57 -23.62 13.51
C ALA A 60 6.09 -22.90 12.23
N LEU A 61 6.20 -23.61 11.10
CA LEU A 61 6.56 -23.04 9.81
C LEU A 61 5.48 -22.08 9.31
N VAL A 62 4.22 -22.46 9.38
CA VAL A 62 3.06 -21.68 8.93
C VAL A 62 2.95 -20.39 9.75
N ASP A 63 3.10 -20.49 11.09
CA ASP A 63 3.10 -19.33 11.99
C ASP A 63 4.27 -18.37 11.70
N THR A 64 5.45 -18.94 11.41
CA THR A 64 6.65 -18.15 11.07
C THR A 64 6.47 -17.41 9.75
N LEU A 65 5.94 -18.07 8.71
CA LEU A 65 5.65 -17.44 7.41
C LEU A 65 4.58 -16.35 7.55
N GLN A 66 3.52 -16.61 8.30
CA GLN A 66 2.49 -15.63 8.59
C GLN A 66 3.09 -14.40 9.32
N GLY A 67 3.95 -14.64 10.33
CA GLY A 67 4.67 -13.58 11.03
C GLY A 67 5.58 -12.76 10.13
N PHE A 68 6.32 -13.41 9.22
CA PHE A 68 7.22 -12.77 8.28
C PHE A 68 6.48 -11.89 7.27
N PHE A 69 5.48 -12.46 6.58
CA PHE A 69 4.68 -11.73 5.59
C PHE A 69 3.68 -10.76 6.23
N GLY A 70 3.39 -10.88 7.52
CA GLY A 70 2.60 -9.89 8.27
C GLY A 70 3.41 -8.68 8.74
N LEU A 71 4.75 -8.73 8.67
CA LEU A 71 5.60 -7.73 9.31
C LEU A 71 5.81 -6.48 8.44
N TRP A 72 6.25 -6.61 7.21
CA TRP A 72 6.82 -5.52 6.39
C TRP A 72 6.00 -5.08 5.17
N PRO A 73 5.15 -5.90 4.50
CA PRO A 73 4.55 -5.55 3.21
C PRO A 73 3.67 -4.30 3.26
N MET A 74 2.91 -4.12 4.34
CA MET A 74 2.04 -2.95 4.47
C MET A 74 2.85 -1.66 4.64
N SER A 75 3.92 -1.68 5.42
CA SER A 75 4.83 -0.55 5.59
C SER A 75 5.48 -0.15 4.26
N LEU A 76 5.90 -1.14 3.46
CA LEU A 76 6.41 -0.90 2.11
C LEU A 76 5.32 -0.35 1.17
N LEU A 77 4.09 -0.84 1.27
CA LEU A 77 2.99 -0.36 0.42
C LEU A 77 2.64 1.11 0.71
N PHE A 78 2.66 1.55 1.98
CA PHE A 78 2.51 2.96 2.35
C PHE A 78 3.70 3.80 1.85
N LEU A 79 4.93 3.30 1.94
CA LEU A 79 6.11 3.96 1.40
C LEU A 79 5.99 4.14 -0.13
N VAL A 80 5.60 3.11 -0.87
CA VAL A 80 5.34 3.17 -2.32
C VAL A 80 4.23 4.18 -2.66
N ALA A 81 3.18 4.27 -1.83
CA ALA A 81 2.11 5.24 -2.00
C ALA A 81 2.61 6.68 -1.79
N GLY A 82 3.46 6.92 -0.79
CA GLY A 82 4.12 8.21 -0.56
C GLY A 82 5.04 8.61 -1.71
N ALA A 83 5.85 7.68 -2.20
CA ALA A 83 6.69 7.87 -3.40
C ALA A 83 5.84 8.25 -4.62
N SER A 84 4.75 7.55 -4.85
CA SER A 84 3.80 7.85 -5.93
C SER A 84 3.17 9.25 -5.79
N THR A 85 2.99 9.72 -4.56
CA THR A 85 2.44 11.04 -4.24
C THR A 85 3.42 12.17 -4.63
N TRP A 86 4.74 11.98 -4.47
CA TRP A 86 5.75 12.92 -4.96
C TRP A 86 5.57 13.22 -6.44
N PHE A 87 5.41 12.18 -7.27
CA PHE A 87 5.19 12.35 -8.72
C PHE A 87 3.82 12.93 -9.05
N ALA A 88 2.79 12.56 -8.29
CA ALA A 88 1.44 13.05 -8.50
C ALA A 88 1.33 14.56 -8.26
N LEU A 89 1.86 15.07 -7.15
CA LEU A 89 1.90 16.50 -6.83
C LEU A 89 2.86 17.30 -7.71
N GLY A 90 3.80 16.65 -8.42
CA GLY A 90 4.63 17.28 -9.44
C GLY A 90 3.90 17.66 -10.72
N ARG A 91 2.71 17.08 -10.95
CA ARG A 91 1.93 17.22 -12.19
C ARG A 91 0.54 17.81 -11.96
N ARG A 92 0.14 18.04 -10.71
CA ARG A 92 -1.22 18.42 -10.31
C ARG A 92 -1.18 19.45 -9.20
N THR A 93 -2.20 20.30 -9.15
CA THR A 93 -2.45 21.14 -7.97
C THR A 93 -2.90 20.29 -6.79
N ALA A 94 -2.77 20.83 -5.57
CA ALA A 94 -3.23 20.16 -4.34
C ALA A 94 -4.72 19.77 -4.39
N GLY A 95 -5.57 20.65 -4.92
CA GLY A 95 -7.01 20.38 -5.08
C GLY A 95 -7.31 19.29 -6.10
N GLN A 96 -6.61 19.28 -7.24
CA GLN A 96 -6.73 18.20 -8.24
C GLN A 96 -6.29 16.85 -7.67
N TYR A 97 -5.19 16.85 -6.91
CA TYR A 97 -4.70 15.65 -6.23
C TYR A 97 -5.73 15.14 -5.22
N ALA A 98 -6.24 16.01 -4.34
CA ALA A 98 -7.22 15.63 -3.32
C ALA A 98 -8.50 15.06 -3.95
N ARG A 99 -9.06 15.73 -4.98
CA ARG A 99 -10.24 15.26 -5.71
C ARG A 99 -10.00 13.89 -6.35
N GLU A 100 -8.84 13.68 -6.97
CA GLU A 100 -8.50 12.37 -7.56
C GLU A 100 -8.39 11.28 -6.50
N ARG A 101 -7.79 11.57 -5.33
CA ARG A 101 -7.71 10.62 -4.22
C ARG A 101 -9.08 10.27 -3.67
N LEU A 102 -9.96 11.25 -3.48
CA LEU A 102 -11.34 11.01 -3.06
C LEU A 102 -12.05 10.07 -4.04
N LEU A 103 -12.04 10.38 -5.34
CA LEU A 103 -12.73 9.54 -6.32
C LEU A 103 -12.16 8.12 -6.44
N ARG A 104 -10.83 7.97 -6.34
CA ARG A 104 -10.17 6.68 -6.53
C ARG A 104 -10.06 5.81 -5.30
N LEU A 105 -10.21 6.38 -4.11
CA LEU A 105 -10.11 5.62 -2.85
C LEU A 105 -11.44 5.58 -2.12
N LEU A 106 -12.15 6.72 -1.98
CA LEU A 106 -13.40 6.76 -1.23
C LEU A 106 -14.53 6.00 -1.94
N VAL A 107 -14.71 6.19 -3.25
CA VAL A 107 -15.79 5.51 -3.99
C VAL A 107 -15.64 3.98 -3.92
N PRO A 108 -14.47 3.40 -4.25
CA PRO A 108 -14.28 1.96 -4.09
C PRO A 108 -14.35 1.48 -2.64
N PHE A 109 -13.88 2.27 -1.68
CA PHE A 109 -13.98 1.94 -0.27
C PHE A 109 -15.43 1.81 0.18
N LEU A 110 -16.27 2.81 -0.14
CA LEU A 110 -17.70 2.77 0.19
C LEU A 110 -18.40 1.59 -0.50
N PHE A 111 -18.12 1.37 -1.79
CA PHE A 111 -18.65 0.22 -2.51
C PHE A 111 -18.24 -1.11 -1.85
N ALA A 112 -16.96 -1.29 -1.55
CA ALA A 112 -16.49 -2.51 -0.93
C ALA A 112 -17.11 -2.73 0.46
N THR A 113 -17.18 -1.68 1.30
CA THR A 113 -17.73 -1.77 2.65
C THR A 113 -19.22 -2.06 2.66
N LEU A 114 -19.98 -1.46 1.73
CA LEU A 114 -21.43 -1.59 1.72
C LEU A 114 -21.92 -2.79 0.89
N VAL A 115 -21.14 -3.27 -0.09
CA VAL A 115 -21.60 -4.34 -0.99
C VAL A 115 -20.76 -5.62 -0.85
N ILE A 116 -19.43 -5.50 -0.81
CA ILE A 116 -18.54 -6.66 -0.87
C ILE A 116 -18.34 -7.29 0.52
N ILE A 117 -18.02 -6.47 1.53
CA ILE A 117 -17.76 -6.96 2.90
C ILE A 117 -18.99 -7.64 3.53
N PRO A 118 -20.24 -7.14 3.38
CA PRO A 118 -21.39 -7.84 3.94
C PRO A 118 -21.53 -9.29 3.43
N ILE A 119 -21.24 -9.54 2.16
CA ILE A 119 -21.27 -10.89 1.58
C ILE A 119 -20.26 -11.80 2.28
N GLN A 120 -19.04 -11.29 2.48
CA GLN A 120 -17.98 -12.00 3.19
C GLN A 120 -18.38 -12.31 4.64
N VAL A 121 -18.89 -11.32 5.38
CA VAL A 121 -19.30 -11.47 6.78
C VAL A 121 -20.45 -12.45 6.90
N TYR A 122 -21.45 -12.34 6.04
CA TYR A 122 -22.57 -13.27 6.01
C TYR A 122 -22.14 -14.71 5.74
N ALA A 123 -21.24 -14.93 4.77
CA ALA A 123 -20.73 -16.26 4.45
C ALA A 123 -20.00 -16.90 5.65
N VAL A 124 -19.18 -16.13 6.36
CA VAL A 124 -18.44 -16.60 7.54
C VAL A 124 -19.40 -16.93 8.69
N ILE A 125 -20.35 -16.03 8.99
CA ILE A 125 -21.30 -16.25 10.10
C ILE A 125 -22.25 -17.40 9.81
N SER A 126 -22.72 -17.53 8.56
CA SER A 126 -23.58 -18.65 8.16
C SER A 126 -22.87 -19.99 8.25
N ALA A 127 -21.56 -20.01 7.93
CA ALA A 127 -20.76 -21.23 8.05
C ALA A 127 -20.38 -21.57 9.52
N TYR A 128 -20.22 -20.53 10.36
CA TYR A 128 -19.75 -20.64 11.76
C TYR A 128 -20.60 -19.80 12.71
N PRO A 129 -21.87 -20.21 13.00
CA PRO A 129 -22.79 -19.43 13.85
C PRO A 129 -22.28 -19.20 15.29
N GLN A 130 -21.36 -20.04 15.77
CA GLN A 130 -20.71 -19.87 17.08
C GLN A 130 -19.93 -18.55 17.21
N LEU A 131 -19.49 -17.93 16.10
CA LEU A 131 -18.83 -16.63 16.11
C LEU A 131 -19.74 -15.50 16.57
N LEU A 132 -21.06 -15.67 16.47
CA LEU A 132 -22.04 -14.70 16.99
C LEU A 132 -21.96 -14.55 18.51
N ARG A 133 -21.53 -15.61 19.23
CA ARG A 133 -21.34 -15.56 20.69
C ARG A 133 -20.23 -14.60 21.11
N LEU A 134 -19.30 -14.26 20.20
CA LEU A 134 -18.24 -13.30 20.46
C LEU A 134 -18.71 -11.83 20.46
N ASN A 135 -20.00 -11.59 20.15
CA ASN A 135 -20.61 -10.24 20.07
C ASN A 135 -19.77 -9.22 19.28
N ILE A 136 -19.16 -9.69 18.20
CA ILE A 136 -18.26 -8.90 17.36
C ILE A 136 -19.02 -7.74 16.70
N ILE A 137 -20.29 -7.97 16.34
CA ILE A 137 -21.20 -6.96 15.83
C ILE A 137 -22.29 -6.77 16.89
N PRO A 138 -22.28 -5.66 17.65
CA PRO A 138 -23.31 -5.38 18.65
C PRO A 138 -24.70 -5.30 18.01
N GLY A 139 -25.64 -6.00 18.61
CA GLY A 139 -27.02 -6.03 18.12
C GLY A 139 -27.28 -6.98 16.94
N LEU A 140 -26.25 -7.64 16.41
CA LEU A 140 -26.43 -8.67 15.39
C LEU A 140 -27.06 -9.93 16.03
N ARG A 141 -28.30 -10.20 15.68
CA ARG A 141 -29.06 -11.35 16.16
C ARG A 141 -29.43 -12.29 15.01
N ILE A 142 -28.41 -12.77 14.28
CA ILE A 142 -28.65 -13.73 13.21
C ILE A 142 -28.93 -15.08 13.83
N GLN A 143 -30.04 -15.68 13.41
CA GLN A 143 -30.31 -17.08 13.68
C GLN A 143 -29.70 -17.96 12.58
N SER A 144 -29.37 -19.18 12.94
CA SER A 144 -28.85 -20.13 11.95
C SER A 144 -29.89 -20.35 10.84
N GLY A 145 -29.50 -20.11 9.58
CA GLY A 145 -30.41 -20.25 8.43
C GLY A 145 -31.13 -18.98 7.98
N GLU A 146 -30.94 -17.83 8.65
CA GLU A 146 -31.50 -16.56 8.16
C GLU A 146 -30.94 -16.18 6.78
N SER A 147 -31.80 -15.53 5.98
CA SER A 147 -31.41 -15.06 4.64
C SER A 147 -30.46 -13.85 4.70
N PHE A 148 -29.69 -13.64 3.62
CA PHE A 148 -28.88 -12.42 3.46
C PHE A 148 -29.68 -11.14 3.58
N LEU A 149 -30.94 -11.15 3.11
CA LEU A 149 -31.82 -9.98 3.20
C LEU A 149 -32.22 -9.61 4.64
N ALA A 150 -32.33 -10.59 5.53
CA ALA A 150 -32.57 -10.36 6.96
C ALA A 150 -31.28 -9.91 7.68
N PHE A 151 -30.11 -10.41 7.27
CA PHE A 151 -28.81 -10.02 7.80
C PHE A 151 -28.43 -8.59 7.44
N TYR A 152 -28.64 -8.16 6.19
CA TYR A 152 -28.06 -6.93 5.65
C TYR A 152 -28.47 -5.65 6.41
N PRO A 153 -29.74 -5.43 6.80
CA PRO A 153 -30.12 -4.29 7.63
C PRO A 153 -29.42 -4.27 8.99
N GLN A 154 -29.21 -5.44 9.61
CA GLN A 154 -28.50 -5.54 10.89
C GLN A 154 -27.01 -5.21 10.73
N TYR A 155 -26.40 -5.63 9.62
CA TYR A 155 -25.03 -5.24 9.28
C TYR A 155 -24.89 -3.72 9.12
N LEU A 156 -25.82 -3.04 8.43
CA LEU A 156 -25.81 -1.58 8.27
C LEU A 156 -25.99 -0.84 9.60
N ALA A 157 -26.88 -1.31 10.48
CA ALA A 157 -27.03 -0.75 11.82
C ALA A 157 -25.77 -0.91 12.65
N GLY A 158 -25.13 -2.10 12.60
CA GLY A 158 -23.85 -2.37 13.24
C GLY A 158 -22.71 -1.50 12.67
N TYR A 159 -22.72 -1.23 11.37
CA TYR A 159 -21.75 -0.33 10.73
C TYR A 159 -21.91 1.11 11.22
N GLY A 160 -23.14 1.60 11.34
CA GLY A 160 -23.43 2.92 11.95
C GLY A 160 -22.91 3.02 13.38
N TYR A 161 -23.12 1.98 14.19
CA TYR A 161 -22.56 1.90 15.54
C TYR A 161 -21.03 1.87 15.55
N PHE A 162 -20.40 1.15 14.61
CA PHE A 162 -18.95 1.13 14.46
C PHE A 162 -18.36 2.51 14.20
N LEU A 163 -18.97 3.33 13.35
CA LEU A 163 -18.48 4.68 13.02
C LEU A 163 -18.44 5.60 14.25
N THR A 164 -19.34 5.39 15.23
CA THR A 164 -19.39 6.16 16.46
C THR A 164 -18.59 5.56 17.62
N HIS A 165 -18.36 4.24 17.56
CA HIS A 165 -17.67 3.45 18.60
C HIS A 165 -16.55 2.59 17.99
N PHE A 166 -15.59 3.27 17.40
CA PHE A 166 -14.50 2.62 16.69
C PHE A 166 -13.66 1.74 17.63
N THR A 167 -13.54 0.46 17.30
CA THR A 167 -12.65 -0.50 17.97
C THR A 167 -11.98 -1.42 16.96
N SER A 168 -10.84 -2.00 17.32
CA SER A 168 -10.08 -2.91 16.47
C SER A 168 -10.86 -4.15 16.03
N MET A 169 -11.61 -4.76 16.92
CA MET A 169 -12.42 -5.93 16.58
C MET A 169 -13.51 -5.60 15.57
N ARG A 170 -14.13 -4.42 15.68
CA ARG A 170 -15.14 -3.95 14.74
C ARG A 170 -14.53 -3.54 13.40
N GLU A 171 -13.32 -2.97 13.41
CA GLU A 171 -12.59 -2.68 12.17
C GLU A 171 -12.41 -3.95 11.33
N ILE A 172 -12.03 -5.07 11.95
CA ILE A 172 -11.86 -6.34 11.26
C ILE A 172 -13.16 -6.79 10.58
N VAL A 173 -14.31 -6.59 11.22
CA VAL A 173 -15.62 -6.99 10.68
C VAL A 173 -16.09 -6.06 9.57
N PHE A 174 -15.98 -4.74 9.75
CA PHE A 174 -16.58 -3.77 8.84
C PHE A 174 -15.66 -3.29 7.73
N TRP A 175 -14.35 -3.24 7.99
CA TRP A 175 -13.35 -2.90 6.95
C TRP A 175 -12.57 -4.12 6.48
N GLY A 176 -12.49 -5.19 7.28
CA GLY A 176 -11.82 -6.42 6.93
C GLY A 176 -10.42 -6.16 6.38
N HIS A 177 -10.15 -6.76 5.24
CA HIS A 177 -8.87 -6.62 4.53
C HIS A 177 -8.68 -5.27 3.84
N ILE A 178 -9.74 -4.47 3.63
CA ILE A 178 -9.65 -3.18 2.93
C ILE A 178 -9.26 -2.00 3.83
N TRP A 179 -8.90 -2.24 5.09
CA TRP A 179 -8.48 -1.24 6.08
C TRP A 179 -7.34 -0.31 5.60
N PHE A 180 -6.54 -0.76 4.64
CA PHE A 180 -5.47 0.03 4.04
C PHE A 180 -6.02 1.26 3.27
N ILE A 181 -7.16 1.13 2.59
CA ILE A 181 -7.72 2.19 1.75
C ILE A 181 -8.10 3.44 2.55
N PRO A 182 -8.92 3.36 3.62
CA PRO A 182 -9.27 4.54 4.41
C PRO A 182 -8.06 5.18 5.10
N ARG A 183 -7.09 4.38 5.55
CA ARG A 183 -5.83 4.92 6.10
C ARG A 183 -5.00 5.65 5.06
N LEU A 184 -4.88 5.07 3.85
CA LEU A 184 -4.20 5.73 2.74
C LEU A 184 -4.90 7.03 2.33
N LEU A 185 -6.23 7.04 2.29
CA LEU A 185 -7.02 8.24 2.01
C LEU A 185 -6.76 9.32 3.06
N LEU A 186 -6.80 8.95 4.35
CA LEU A 186 -6.50 9.85 5.46
C LEU A 186 -5.10 10.47 5.30
N TYR A 187 -4.07 9.66 5.08
CA TYR A 187 -2.69 10.16 4.92
C TYR A 187 -2.54 11.02 3.68
N ALA A 188 -3.13 10.59 2.57
CA ALA A 188 -3.06 11.35 1.32
C ALA A 188 -3.68 12.74 1.44
N LEU A 189 -4.78 12.89 2.18
CA LEU A 189 -5.47 14.17 2.35
C LEU A 189 -4.87 15.01 3.48
N ALA A 190 -4.66 14.41 4.67
CA ALA A 190 -4.13 15.11 5.83
C ALA A 190 -2.72 15.64 5.63
N SER A 191 -1.90 14.95 4.82
CA SER A 191 -0.52 15.38 4.54
C SER A 191 -0.42 16.46 3.47
N VAL A 192 -1.47 16.81 2.74
CA VAL A 192 -1.41 17.78 1.62
C VAL A 192 -0.72 19.09 2.00
N PRO A 193 -1.04 19.76 3.12
CA PRO A 193 -0.36 21.00 3.50
C PRO A 193 1.15 20.82 3.71
N LEU A 194 1.53 19.75 4.42
CA LEU A 194 2.93 19.39 4.67
C LEU A 194 3.67 19.09 3.36
N LEU A 195 3.05 18.28 2.48
CA LEU A 195 3.65 17.88 1.20
C LEU A 195 3.78 19.05 0.24
N ALA A 196 2.85 20.01 0.27
CA ALA A 196 2.94 21.27 -0.47
C ALA A 196 4.09 22.13 0.06
N TRP A 197 4.24 22.25 1.37
CA TRP A 197 5.36 22.96 1.99
C TRP A 197 6.72 22.30 1.65
N LEU A 198 6.80 20.96 1.68
CA LEU A 198 8.02 20.22 1.31
C LEU A 198 8.47 20.45 -0.14
N ARG A 199 7.59 20.95 -1.02
CA ARG A 199 7.93 21.33 -2.41
C ARG A 199 8.43 22.77 -2.55
N GLY A 200 8.23 23.61 -1.55
CA GLY A 200 8.78 24.95 -1.50
C GLY A 200 10.27 24.97 -1.18
N GLU A 201 10.93 26.11 -1.33
CA GLU A 201 12.38 26.23 -1.09
C GLU A 201 12.81 25.77 0.31
N GLN A 202 12.04 26.13 1.35
CA GLN A 202 12.35 25.73 2.73
C GLN A 202 12.21 24.21 2.91
N GLY A 203 11.16 23.62 2.34
CA GLY A 203 10.92 22.19 2.35
C GLY A 203 11.98 21.40 1.60
N LEU A 204 12.42 21.86 0.43
CA LEU A 204 13.51 21.24 -0.30
C LEU A 204 14.82 21.28 0.48
N ARG A 205 15.14 22.41 1.12
CA ARG A 205 16.29 22.52 2.04
C ARG A 205 16.19 21.58 3.23
N PHE A 206 14.98 21.37 3.76
CA PHE A 206 14.74 20.38 4.80
C PHE A 206 14.99 18.94 4.29
N ILE A 207 14.47 18.60 3.11
CA ILE A 207 14.71 17.29 2.47
C ILE A 207 16.21 17.05 2.26
N GLU A 208 16.95 18.04 1.78
CA GLU A 208 18.41 17.96 1.59
C GLU A 208 19.15 17.71 2.92
N ARG A 209 18.74 18.38 4.01
CA ARG A 209 19.32 18.12 5.35
C ARG A 209 19.04 16.69 5.83
N MET A 210 17.81 16.25 5.70
CA MET A 210 17.43 14.86 6.03
C MET A 210 18.17 13.84 5.15
N ALA A 211 18.33 14.15 3.86
CA ALA A 211 19.05 13.28 2.95
C ALA A 211 20.52 13.07 3.38
N LYS A 212 21.19 14.08 3.94
CA LYS A 212 22.56 13.93 4.45
C LYS A 212 22.66 12.87 5.56
N LEU A 213 21.65 12.77 6.42
CA LEU A 213 21.59 11.74 7.47
C LEU A 213 21.39 10.35 6.87
N PHE A 214 20.53 10.22 5.85
CA PHE A 214 20.23 8.94 5.23
C PHE A 214 21.35 8.46 4.29
N VAL A 215 22.10 9.36 3.68
CA VAL A 215 23.21 9.04 2.75
C VAL A 215 24.47 8.58 3.50
N ALA A 216 24.64 8.95 4.77
CA ALA A 216 25.71 8.44 5.61
C ALA A 216 25.69 6.88 5.60
N PRO A 217 26.86 6.20 5.61
CA PRO A 217 26.89 4.75 5.68
C PRO A 217 26.06 4.21 6.85
N GLY A 218 25.09 3.34 6.55
CA GLY A 218 24.16 2.81 7.55
C GLY A 218 23.07 3.78 8.03
N GLY A 219 23.08 5.04 7.61
CA GLY A 219 22.09 6.03 8.06
C GLY A 219 20.64 5.66 7.75
N VAL A 220 20.40 5.05 6.60
CA VAL A 220 19.09 4.52 6.22
C VAL A 220 18.68 3.29 7.06
N LEU A 221 19.65 2.52 7.56
CA LEU A 221 19.37 1.29 8.30
C LEU A 221 18.81 1.57 9.70
N LEU A 222 19.35 2.58 10.40
CA LEU A 222 18.96 2.90 11.77
C LEU A 222 17.62 3.63 11.90
N LEU A 223 16.97 3.95 10.80
CA LEU A 223 15.71 4.69 10.82
C LEU A 223 14.54 3.89 11.42
N GLY A 224 14.64 2.56 11.42
CA GLY A 224 13.66 1.69 12.07
C GLY A 224 13.54 1.94 13.57
N LEU A 225 14.62 2.33 14.24
CA LEU A 225 14.58 2.70 15.65
C LEU A 225 13.69 3.94 15.89
N ALA A 226 13.73 4.92 14.98
CA ALA A 226 12.83 6.07 15.04
C ALA A 226 11.36 5.67 14.77
N LEU A 227 11.13 4.67 13.92
CA LEU A 227 9.80 4.12 13.66
C LEU A 227 9.23 3.35 14.87
N ALA A 228 10.05 2.95 15.83
CA ALA A 228 9.57 2.37 17.09
C ALA A 228 8.88 3.41 17.99
N LEU A 229 9.19 4.71 17.82
CA LEU A 229 8.67 5.77 18.68
C LEU A 229 7.13 5.82 18.76
N PRO A 230 6.36 5.77 17.69
CA PRO A 230 4.90 5.69 17.78
C PRO A 230 4.41 4.51 18.62
N ARG A 231 5.06 3.36 18.54
CA ARG A 231 4.70 2.16 19.31
C ARG A 231 5.04 2.30 20.78
N ILE A 232 6.17 2.94 21.11
CA ILE A 232 6.60 3.19 22.48
C ILE A 232 5.71 4.25 23.13
N VAL A 233 5.46 5.37 22.42
CA VAL A 233 4.65 6.48 22.95
C VAL A 233 3.21 6.03 23.21
N THR A 234 2.59 5.39 22.22
CA THR A 234 1.21 4.90 22.38
C THR A 234 1.12 3.85 23.49
N GLY A 235 2.14 2.96 23.64
CA GLY A 235 2.22 1.98 24.73
C GLY A 235 2.35 2.60 26.12
N GLY A 236 3.20 3.59 26.23
CA GLY A 236 3.37 4.34 27.46
C GLY A 236 2.12 5.12 27.86
N LEU A 237 1.50 5.85 26.90
CA LEU A 237 0.27 6.62 27.13
C LEU A 237 -0.90 5.73 27.54
N TYR A 238 -1.06 4.57 26.86
CA TYR A 238 -2.12 3.63 27.20
C TYR A 238 -1.98 3.09 28.61
N ARG A 239 -0.76 2.77 29.03
CA ARG A 239 -0.48 2.34 30.41
C ARG A 239 -0.77 3.44 31.43
N LEU A 240 -0.34 4.67 31.16
CA LEU A 240 -0.50 5.80 32.07
C LEU A 240 -1.96 6.26 32.19
N ALA A 241 -2.68 6.34 31.04
CA ALA A 241 -4.04 6.88 31.01
C ALA A 241 -5.10 5.88 31.44
N LEU A 242 -4.93 4.59 31.15
CA LEU A 242 -5.98 3.59 31.34
C LEU A 242 -5.66 2.55 32.41
N ASN A 243 -4.47 2.63 33.03
CA ASN A 243 -3.96 1.63 33.99
C ASN A 243 -4.14 0.18 33.49
N ALA A 244 -4.23 0.02 32.17
CA ALA A 244 -4.55 -1.21 31.47
C ALA A 244 -3.28 -1.83 30.91
N SER A 245 -3.19 -3.13 30.95
CA SER A 245 -2.14 -3.87 30.24
C SER A 245 -2.38 -3.76 28.75
N PRO A 246 -1.38 -3.49 27.90
CA PRO A 246 -1.47 -3.64 26.47
C PRO A 246 -1.63 -5.13 26.17
N ALA A 247 -2.82 -5.64 26.29
CA ALA A 247 -3.14 -7.03 26.09
C ALA A 247 -3.71 -7.23 24.68
N THR A 248 -3.25 -8.27 24.05
CA THR A 248 -3.84 -8.97 22.91
C THR A 248 -3.93 -8.23 21.56
N SER A 249 -3.87 -9.02 20.50
CA SER A 249 -3.86 -8.66 19.08
C SER A 249 -5.10 -7.96 18.53
N GLY A 250 -5.92 -7.39 19.33
CA GLY A 250 -7.11 -6.61 18.97
C GLY A 250 -7.19 -5.26 19.68
N ASP A 251 -6.13 -4.87 20.37
CA ASP A 251 -6.07 -3.69 21.22
C ASP A 251 -6.04 -2.38 20.40
N PRO A 252 -6.86 -1.38 20.75
CA PRO A 252 -6.80 -0.04 20.15
C PRO A 252 -5.39 0.56 20.12
N TYR A 253 -4.58 0.26 21.13
CA TYR A 253 -3.18 0.64 21.24
C TYR A 253 -2.35 0.27 20.01
N ASN A 254 -2.43 -0.97 19.56
CA ASN A 254 -1.66 -1.44 18.41
C ASN A 254 -2.08 -0.73 17.11
N GLN A 255 -3.35 -0.37 16.98
CA GLN A 255 -3.87 0.36 15.81
C GLN A 255 -3.40 1.81 15.76
N TRP A 256 -3.44 2.54 16.88
CA TRP A 256 -2.91 3.91 16.96
C TRP A 256 -1.41 3.94 16.68
N ALA A 257 -0.66 2.96 17.24
CA ALA A 257 0.75 2.80 16.94
C ALA A 257 1.02 2.55 15.46
N GLN A 258 0.24 1.66 14.84
CA GLN A 258 0.36 1.36 13.40
C GLN A 258 0.00 2.57 12.53
N LEU A 259 -1.00 3.37 12.90
CA LEU A 259 -1.32 4.61 12.19
C LEU A 259 -0.09 5.53 12.12
N GLY A 260 0.61 5.71 13.23
CA GLY A 260 1.84 6.51 13.28
C GLY A 260 2.96 5.95 12.40
N VAL A 261 3.23 4.64 12.50
CA VAL A 261 4.28 3.97 11.70
C VAL A 261 3.98 4.08 10.20
N PHE A 262 2.77 3.78 9.78
CA PHE A 262 2.40 3.83 8.36
C PHE A 262 2.38 5.26 7.80
N LEU A 263 2.00 6.25 8.61
CA LEU A 263 2.11 7.66 8.23
C LEU A 263 3.58 8.05 8.00
N ILE A 264 4.48 7.64 8.89
CA ILE A 264 5.91 7.91 8.73
C ILE A 264 6.44 7.20 7.47
N CYS A 265 6.09 5.93 7.24
CA CYS A 265 6.46 5.23 6.00
C CYS A 265 5.97 5.97 4.74
N PHE A 266 4.72 6.47 4.75
CA PHE A 266 4.18 7.27 3.65
C PHE A 266 4.99 8.57 3.43
N LEU A 267 5.32 9.31 4.48
CA LEU A 267 6.11 10.53 4.39
C LEU A 267 7.56 10.24 3.95
N LEU A 268 8.16 9.16 4.45
CA LEU A 268 9.50 8.74 4.03
C LEU A 268 9.54 8.35 2.55
N GLY A 269 8.51 7.67 2.04
CA GLY A 269 8.40 7.36 0.63
C GLY A 269 8.42 8.64 -0.24
N TYR A 270 7.70 9.68 0.18
CA TYR A 270 7.71 10.98 -0.47
C TYR A 270 9.10 11.62 -0.45
N ILE A 271 9.77 11.65 0.72
CA ILE A 271 11.10 12.26 0.91
C ILE A 271 12.17 11.48 0.13
N PHE A 272 12.14 10.16 0.14
CA PHE A 272 13.13 9.33 -0.54
C PHE A 272 13.12 9.55 -2.06
N TYR A 273 11.95 9.63 -2.65
CA TYR A 273 11.83 9.86 -4.09
C TYR A 273 12.01 11.32 -4.51
N ALA A 274 12.02 12.24 -3.56
CA ALA A 274 12.45 13.62 -3.77
C ALA A 274 13.98 13.74 -3.86
N SER A 275 14.75 12.76 -3.33
CA SER A 275 16.22 12.81 -3.27
C SER A 275 16.86 11.59 -3.96
N PRO A 276 17.45 11.77 -5.17
CA PRO A 276 18.18 10.69 -5.84
C PRO A 276 19.33 10.11 -5.02
N GLN A 277 19.94 10.91 -4.16
CA GLN A 277 21.05 10.50 -3.29
C GLN A 277 20.59 9.48 -2.25
N VAL A 278 19.39 9.64 -1.70
CA VAL A 278 18.80 8.67 -0.76
C VAL A 278 18.50 7.35 -1.46
N LEU A 279 17.97 7.39 -2.69
CA LEU A 279 17.75 6.17 -3.47
C LEU A 279 19.07 5.44 -3.80
N ALA A 280 20.16 6.18 -4.03
CA ALA A 280 21.48 5.60 -4.20
C ALA A 280 22.00 4.92 -2.91
N ALA A 281 21.77 5.55 -1.73
CA ALA A 281 22.11 4.96 -0.43
C ALA A 281 21.29 3.68 -0.17
N ILE A 282 19.99 3.67 -0.48
CA ILE A 282 19.15 2.47 -0.37
C ILE A 282 19.66 1.35 -1.28
N ARG A 283 20.09 1.65 -2.52
CA ARG A 283 20.70 0.65 -3.40
C ARG A 283 22.01 0.10 -2.85
N ARG A 284 22.83 0.95 -2.22
CA ARG A 284 24.13 0.57 -1.61
C ARG A 284 23.91 -0.35 -0.40
N ASP A 285 23.05 0.06 0.54
CA ASP A 285 22.91 -0.57 1.84
C ASP A 285 21.82 -1.66 1.86
N GLY A 286 21.01 -1.76 0.81
CA GLY A 286 19.80 -2.57 0.83
C GLY A 286 20.01 -4.08 0.97
N MET A 287 21.10 -4.64 0.44
CA MET A 287 21.39 -6.07 0.63
C MET A 287 21.80 -6.36 2.08
N VAL A 288 22.55 -5.46 2.71
CA VAL A 288 22.90 -5.54 4.13
C VAL A 288 21.61 -5.43 4.97
N ALA A 289 20.73 -4.48 4.62
CA ALA A 289 19.41 -4.34 5.26
C ALA A 289 18.61 -5.65 5.18
N LEU A 290 18.52 -6.26 4.01
CA LEU A 290 17.76 -7.50 3.82
C LEU A 290 18.30 -8.64 4.69
N ILE A 291 19.61 -8.85 4.69
CA ILE A 291 20.27 -9.90 5.48
C ILE A 291 20.04 -9.65 6.98
N LEU A 292 20.30 -8.42 7.46
CA LEU A 292 20.08 -8.05 8.85
C LEU A 292 18.61 -8.16 9.27
N GLY A 293 17.67 -7.73 8.39
CA GLY A 293 16.25 -7.81 8.65
C GLY A 293 15.76 -9.25 8.81
N ILE A 294 16.18 -10.16 7.92
CA ILE A 294 15.86 -11.59 8.00
C ILE A 294 16.50 -12.21 9.26
N SER A 295 17.78 -11.91 9.52
CA SER A 295 18.48 -12.44 10.69
C SER A 295 17.83 -11.99 11.99
N LEU A 296 17.48 -10.72 12.09
CA LEU A 296 16.81 -10.18 13.28
C LEU A 296 15.41 -10.78 13.43
N PHE A 297 14.65 -10.94 12.34
CA PHE A 297 13.38 -11.65 12.37
C PHE A 297 13.55 -13.08 12.89
N ALA A 298 14.55 -13.84 12.40
CA ALA A 298 14.82 -15.20 12.84
C ALA A 298 15.16 -15.27 14.33
N VAL A 299 16.01 -14.35 14.83
CA VAL A 299 16.31 -14.25 16.27
C VAL A 299 15.06 -13.99 17.10
N LEU A 300 14.15 -13.13 16.61
CA LEU A 300 12.89 -12.84 17.31
C LEU A 300 11.88 -14.00 17.31
N GLN A 301 12.06 -15.04 16.49
CA GLN A 301 11.27 -16.27 16.54
C GLN A 301 11.77 -17.26 17.62
N THR A 302 12.98 -17.07 18.13
CA THR A 302 13.52 -17.84 19.24
C THR A 302 12.92 -17.41 20.60
N PRO A 303 13.25 -18.07 21.72
CA PRO A 303 12.85 -17.62 23.06
C PRO A 303 13.17 -16.15 23.36
N VAL A 304 14.17 -15.56 22.68
CA VAL A 304 14.51 -14.13 22.81
C VAL A 304 13.30 -13.22 22.54
N GLY A 305 12.50 -13.52 21.52
CA GLY A 305 11.31 -12.75 21.22
C GLY A 305 10.19 -12.85 22.27
N ARG A 306 10.32 -13.73 23.25
CA ARG A 306 9.37 -13.98 24.35
C ARG A 306 9.89 -13.50 25.70
N LEU A 307 11.06 -12.87 25.78
CA LEU A 307 11.71 -12.43 27.03
C LEU A 307 10.87 -11.44 27.85
N ALA A 308 9.91 -10.76 27.22
CA ALA A 308 9.01 -9.84 27.91
C ALA A 308 7.55 -10.13 27.54
N PRO A 309 6.66 -10.30 28.53
CA PRO A 309 5.24 -10.47 28.30
C PRO A 309 4.66 -9.30 27.50
N ALA A 310 3.77 -9.60 26.55
CA ALA A 310 3.08 -8.57 25.73
C ALA A 310 2.23 -7.64 26.61
N THR A 311 1.80 -8.13 27.77
CA THR A 311 0.94 -7.43 28.73
C THR A 311 1.66 -6.41 29.63
N GLN A 312 3.00 -6.38 29.60
CA GLN A 312 3.80 -5.51 30.48
C GLN A 312 4.63 -4.52 29.66
N PHE A 313 4.62 -3.25 30.06
CA PHE A 313 5.44 -2.20 29.45
C PHE A 313 6.74 -2.04 30.25
N THR A 314 7.66 -2.98 30.07
CA THR A 314 8.98 -3.04 30.73
C THR A 314 10.09 -2.58 29.78
N PRO A 315 11.30 -2.25 30.27
CA PRO A 315 12.45 -1.97 29.41
C PRO A 315 12.74 -3.09 28.41
N ALA A 316 12.62 -4.35 28.84
CA ALA A 316 12.76 -5.51 27.95
C ALA A 316 11.70 -5.50 26.83
N ARG A 317 10.45 -5.12 27.14
CA ARG A 317 9.40 -4.98 26.12
C ARG A 317 9.68 -3.85 25.15
N ILE A 318 10.18 -2.70 25.63
CA ILE A 318 10.60 -1.58 24.79
C ILE A 318 11.70 -2.02 23.83
N LEU A 319 12.70 -2.74 24.32
CA LEU A 319 13.77 -3.30 23.49
C LEU A 319 13.20 -4.23 22.39
N LEU A 320 12.29 -5.14 22.73
CA LEU A 320 11.66 -6.03 21.75
C LEU A 320 10.82 -5.26 20.72
N ILE A 321 10.14 -4.16 21.11
CA ILE A 321 9.44 -3.27 20.17
C ILE A 321 10.45 -2.63 19.21
N CYS A 322 11.58 -2.12 19.71
CA CYS A 322 12.64 -1.55 18.89
C CYS A 322 13.19 -2.58 17.89
N LEU A 323 13.57 -3.77 18.39
CA LEU A 323 14.14 -4.82 17.53
C LEU A 323 13.15 -5.32 16.47
N ARG A 324 11.88 -5.49 16.83
CA ARG A 324 10.85 -5.91 15.88
C ARG A 324 10.59 -4.83 14.81
N THR A 325 10.54 -3.57 15.21
CA THR A 325 10.33 -2.45 14.26
C THR A 325 11.57 -2.24 13.39
N GLU A 326 12.76 -2.44 13.94
CA GLU A 326 14.01 -2.42 13.18
C GLU A 326 14.03 -3.53 12.13
N SER A 327 13.66 -4.78 12.49
CA SER A 327 13.54 -5.87 11.54
C SER A 327 12.55 -5.55 10.41
N GLU A 328 11.38 -5.01 10.75
CA GLU A 328 10.38 -4.56 9.78
C GLU A 328 10.95 -3.54 8.79
N TRP A 329 11.63 -2.51 9.31
CA TRP A 329 12.23 -1.46 8.51
C TRP A 329 13.36 -1.96 7.60
N LEU A 330 14.25 -2.77 8.14
CA LEU A 330 15.35 -3.37 7.38
C LEU A 330 14.83 -4.22 6.20
N LEU A 331 13.74 -4.97 6.40
CA LEU A 331 13.07 -5.70 5.32
C LEU A 331 12.45 -4.75 4.28
N VAL A 332 11.83 -3.66 4.72
CA VAL A 332 11.28 -2.63 3.81
C VAL A 332 12.38 -2.03 2.94
N VAL A 333 13.52 -1.64 3.52
CA VAL A 333 14.68 -1.08 2.80
C VAL A 333 15.28 -2.11 1.85
N GLY A 334 15.44 -3.35 2.31
CA GLY A 334 15.99 -4.44 1.52
C GLY A 334 15.14 -4.77 0.29
N VAL A 335 13.83 -4.91 0.47
CA VAL A 335 12.89 -5.20 -0.64
C VAL A 335 12.77 -4.01 -1.59
N LEU A 336 12.77 -2.78 -1.08
CA LEU A 336 12.81 -1.58 -1.91
C LEU A 336 14.09 -1.53 -2.77
N ALA A 337 15.25 -1.90 -2.20
CA ALA A 337 16.51 -1.96 -2.94
C ALA A 337 16.50 -3.02 -4.05
N ILE A 338 15.88 -4.19 -3.80
CA ILE A 338 15.63 -5.19 -4.84
C ILE A 338 14.79 -4.58 -5.97
N GLY A 339 13.71 -3.87 -5.63
CA GLY A 339 12.88 -3.16 -6.60
C GLY A 339 13.68 -2.18 -7.45
N LEU A 340 14.45 -1.32 -6.79
CA LEU A 340 15.30 -0.31 -7.44
C LEU A 340 16.40 -0.91 -8.34
N LYS A 341 16.86 -2.15 -8.07
CA LYS A 341 17.92 -2.82 -8.81
C LYS A 341 17.38 -3.66 -9.97
N PHE A 342 16.30 -4.41 -9.76
CA PHE A 342 15.87 -5.45 -10.70
C PHE A 342 14.55 -5.12 -11.41
N PHE A 343 13.68 -4.28 -10.86
CA PHE A 343 12.36 -4.01 -11.41
C PHE A 343 12.30 -2.70 -12.20
N THR A 344 13.32 -2.47 -13.04
CA THR A 344 13.48 -1.20 -13.78
C THR A 344 12.77 -1.17 -15.12
N VAL A 345 12.34 -2.34 -15.63
CA VAL A 345 11.75 -2.48 -16.97
C VAL A 345 10.23 -2.66 -16.87
N GLY A 346 9.49 -1.93 -17.72
CA GLY A 346 8.06 -2.11 -17.93
C GLY A 346 7.78 -3.10 -19.05
N ASN A 347 6.70 -3.86 -18.90
CA ASN A 347 6.19 -4.77 -19.92
C ASN A 347 4.67 -4.87 -19.84
N GLY A 348 4.04 -5.54 -20.79
CA GLY A 348 2.59 -5.72 -20.84
C GLY A 348 2.01 -6.45 -19.61
N LEU A 349 2.78 -7.37 -19.01
CA LEU A 349 2.39 -8.04 -17.77
C LEU A 349 2.29 -7.04 -16.62
N LEU A 350 3.28 -6.15 -16.46
CA LEU A 350 3.25 -5.10 -15.43
C LEU A 350 2.05 -4.17 -15.61
N ASP A 351 1.75 -3.77 -16.85
CA ASP A 351 0.61 -2.92 -17.14
C ASP A 351 -0.71 -3.60 -16.76
N TYR A 352 -0.86 -4.88 -17.11
CA TYR A 352 -2.00 -5.70 -16.73
C TYR A 352 -2.13 -5.83 -15.20
N LEU A 353 -1.05 -6.23 -14.52
CA LEU A 353 -1.06 -6.41 -13.07
C LEU A 353 -1.33 -5.10 -12.32
N ASN A 354 -0.83 -3.97 -12.81
CA ASN A 354 -1.12 -2.67 -12.21
C ASN A 354 -2.58 -2.25 -12.36
N GLU A 355 -3.22 -2.54 -13.48
CA GLU A 355 -4.64 -2.25 -13.67
C GLU A 355 -5.48 -3.20 -12.83
N ALA A 356 -5.14 -4.50 -12.80
CA ALA A 356 -5.83 -5.52 -12.03
C ALA A 356 -5.60 -5.42 -10.51
N ALA A 357 -4.53 -4.76 -10.06
CA ALA A 357 -4.11 -4.74 -8.65
C ALA A 357 -5.21 -4.30 -7.68
N TYR A 358 -5.94 -3.24 -8.01
CA TYR A 358 -6.98 -2.73 -7.14
C TYR A 358 -8.22 -3.64 -7.10
N PRO A 359 -8.78 -4.11 -8.23
CA PRO A 359 -9.81 -5.15 -8.23
C PRO A 359 -9.39 -6.41 -7.48
N LEU A 360 -8.16 -6.91 -7.70
CA LEU A 360 -7.61 -8.05 -6.99
C LEU A 360 -7.59 -7.80 -5.48
N TYR A 361 -7.12 -6.61 -5.04
CA TYR A 361 -7.09 -6.24 -3.64
C TYR A 361 -8.49 -6.25 -2.98
N VAL A 362 -9.52 -5.77 -3.68
CA VAL A 362 -10.88 -5.71 -3.12
C VAL A 362 -11.55 -7.09 -3.10
N LEU A 363 -11.34 -7.90 -4.14
CA LEU A 363 -12.09 -9.15 -4.33
C LEU A 363 -11.42 -10.38 -3.73
N HIS A 364 -10.09 -10.39 -3.49
CA HIS A 364 -9.42 -11.63 -3.09
C HIS A 364 -9.98 -12.25 -1.82
N MET A 365 -10.29 -11.46 -0.79
CA MET A 365 -10.79 -12.00 0.49
C MET A 365 -12.17 -12.64 0.42
N PRO A 366 -13.22 -12.00 -0.11
CA PRO A 366 -14.51 -12.65 -0.25
C PRO A 366 -14.44 -13.92 -1.13
N VAL A 367 -13.70 -13.87 -2.24
CA VAL A 367 -13.48 -15.04 -3.11
C VAL A 367 -12.73 -16.14 -2.36
N LEU A 368 -11.65 -15.80 -1.67
CA LEU A 368 -10.84 -16.71 -0.87
C LEU A 368 -11.67 -17.37 0.24
N ILE A 369 -12.53 -16.61 0.93
CA ILE A 369 -13.39 -17.13 1.98
C ILE A 369 -14.40 -18.15 1.40
N LEU A 370 -15.08 -17.80 0.32
CA LEU A 370 -16.06 -18.69 -0.31
C LEU A 370 -15.42 -20.01 -0.79
N ILE A 371 -14.26 -19.90 -1.47
CA ILE A 371 -13.50 -21.08 -1.92
C ILE A 371 -12.96 -21.86 -0.73
N GLY A 372 -12.38 -21.15 0.26
CA GLY A 372 -11.80 -21.75 1.45
C GLY A 372 -12.82 -22.53 2.27
N LEU A 373 -14.02 -22.00 2.48
CA LEU A 373 -15.12 -22.69 3.16
C LEU A 373 -15.51 -24.00 2.47
N TRP A 374 -15.52 -24.00 1.14
CA TRP A 374 -15.83 -25.20 0.37
C TRP A 374 -14.70 -26.23 0.42
N VAL A 375 -13.45 -25.81 0.20
CA VAL A 375 -12.26 -26.69 0.20
C VAL A 375 -12.01 -27.27 1.59
N ILE A 376 -12.16 -26.49 2.68
CA ILE A 376 -11.99 -26.97 4.05
C ILE A 376 -13.02 -28.04 4.38
N LYS A 377 -14.27 -27.86 3.95
CA LYS A 377 -15.33 -28.88 4.14
C LYS A 377 -15.08 -30.22 3.41
N SER A 378 -14.23 -30.21 2.36
CA SER A 378 -13.89 -31.46 1.65
C SER A 378 -12.92 -32.36 2.42
N GLY A 379 -12.36 -31.90 3.54
CA GLY A 379 -11.43 -32.70 4.37
C GLY A 379 -10.05 -32.88 3.76
N LEU A 380 -9.69 -32.13 2.72
CA LEU A 380 -8.36 -32.17 2.11
C LEU A 380 -7.26 -31.77 3.09
N PRO A 381 -6.11 -32.47 3.10
CA PRO A 381 -4.94 -32.04 3.89
C PRO A 381 -4.52 -30.61 3.54
N ALA A 382 -4.09 -29.83 4.55
CA ALA A 382 -3.71 -28.42 4.37
C ALA A 382 -2.67 -28.20 3.26
N MET A 383 -1.69 -29.10 3.10
CA MET A 383 -0.67 -29.03 2.05
C MET A 383 -1.24 -29.08 0.62
N ILE A 384 -2.41 -29.70 0.45
CA ILE A 384 -3.12 -29.77 -0.85
C ILE A 384 -4.14 -28.63 -0.93
N ALA A 385 -4.83 -28.33 0.15
CA ALA A 385 -5.85 -27.30 0.21
C ALA A 385 -5.28 -25.89 -0.04
N LEU A 386 -4.13 -25.56 0.58
CA LEU A 386 -3.48 -24.25 0.44
C LEU A 386 -3.23 -23.84 -1.02
N PRO A 387 -2.48 -24.59 -1.85
CA PRO A 387 -2.23 -24.21 -3.24
C PRO A 387 -3.52 -24.17 -4.08
N ILE A 388 -4.49 -25.07 -3.83
CA ILE A 388 -5.77 -25.06 -4.52
C ILE A 388 -6.49 -23.73 -4.24
N ILE A 389 -6.60 -23.31 -2.97
CA ILE A 389 -7.28 -22.06 -2.60
C ILE A 389 -6.56 -20.87 -3.21
N VAL A 390 -5.22 -20.83 -3.17
CA VAL A 390 -4.43 -19.73 -3.76
C VAL A 390 -4.68 -19.61 -5.26
N VAL A 391 -4.50 -20.71 -6.00
CA VAL A 391 -4.61 -20.71 -7.47
C VAL A 391 -6.03 -20.38 -7.92
N THR A 392 -7.03 -21.02 -7.30
CA THR A 392 -8.44 -20.78 -7.65
C THR A 392 -8.88 -19.37 -7.28
N THR A 393 -8.43 -18.81 -6.15
CA THR A 393 -8.72 -17.43 -5.76
C THR A 393 -8.13 -16.44 -6.78
N LEU A 394 -6.87 -16.61 -7.17
CA LEU A 394 -6.24 -15.77 -8.20
C LEU A 394 -6.98 -15.90 -9.54
N ALA A 395 -7.27 -17.12 -9.98
CA ALA A 395 -7.96 -17.37 -11.25
C ALA A 395 -9.36 -16.74 -11.28
N VAL A 396 -10.16 -16.93 -10.24
CA VAL A 396 -11.51 -16.37 -10.14
C VAL A 396 -11.47 -14.85 -10.06
N THR A 397 -10.56 -14.30 -9.27
CA THR A 397 -10.46 -12.83 -9.09
C THR A 397 -9.99 -12.12 -10.35
N LEU A 398 -8.97 -12.66 -11.04
CA LEU A 398 -8.49 -12.12 -12.31
C LEU A 398 -9.50 -12.36 -13.43
N GLY A 399 -10.19 -13.51 -13.44
CA GLY A 399 -11.30 -13.78 -14.34
C GLY A 399 -12.44 -12.77 -14.16
N ALA A 400 -12.84 -12.48 -12.93
CA ALA A 400 -13.85 -11.45 -12.66
C ALA A 400 -13.39 -10.05 -13.11
N TYR A 401 -12.10 -9.72 -12.95
CA TYR A 401 -11.54 -8.50 -13.50
C TYR A 401 -11.65 -8.44 -15.01
N ASP A 402 -11.20 -9.47 -15.74
CA ASP A 402 -11.16 -9.47 -17.20
C ASP A 402 -12.55 -9.55 -17.85
N LEU A 403 -13.46 -10.36 -17.27
CA LEU A 403 -14.77 -10.62 -17.86
C LEU A 403 -15.81 -9.55 -17.51
N LEU A 404 -15.72 -8.98 -16.30
CA LEU A 404 -16.75 -8.07 -15.78
C LEU A 404 -16.21 -6.66 -15.56
N ILE A 405 -15.21 -6.49 -14.66
CA ILE A 405 -14.82 -5.16 -14.17
C ILE A 405 -14.21 -4.32 -15.28
N LYS A 406 -13.32 -4.90 -16.08
CA LYS A 406 -12.62 -4.21 -17.17
C LYS A 406 -13.56 -3.75 -18.27
N ARG A 407 -14.68 -4.46 -18.48
CA ARG A 407 -15.62 -4.24 -19.59
C ARG A 407 -16.77 -3.31 -19.26
N VAL A 408 -17.19 -3.22 -18.00
CA VAL A 408 -18.34 -2.43 -17.56
C VAL A 408 -17.88 -1.11 -16.95
N GLY A 409 -18.23 0.02 -17.59
CA GLY A 409 -17.77 1.36 -17.17
C GLY A 409 -18.12 1.72 -15.71
N ALA A 410 -19.33 1.34 -15.25
CA ALA A 410 -19.74 1.55 -13.87
C ALA A 410 -18.88 0.74 -12.89
N LEU A 411 -18.56 -0.53 -13.20
CA LEU A 411 -17.69 -1.34 -12.37
C LEU A 411 -16.27 -0.80 -12.35
N ARG A 412 -15.76 -0.28 -13.47
CA ARG A 412 -14.44 0.39 -13.49
C ARG A 412 -14.38 1.51 -12.47
N LEU A 413 -15.41 2.36 -12.39
CA LEU A 413 -15.49 3.44 -11.41
C LEU A 413 -15.54 2.90 -9.97
N LEU A 414 -16.40 1.92 -9.70
CA LEU A 414 -16.58 1.30 -8.39
C LEU A 414 -15.32 0.58 -7.89
N PHE A 415 -14.46 0.12 -8.80
CA PHE A 415 -13.16 -0.45 -8.48
C PHE A 415 -11.98 0.52 -8.70
N GLY A 416 -12.23 1.84 -8.77
CA GLY A 416 -11.19 2.87 -8.80
C GLY A 416 -10.36 2.92 -10.09
N LEU A 417 -10.80 2.25 -11.15
CA LEU A 417 -10.15 2.26 -12.45
C LEU A 417 -10.52 3.55 -13.23
N LYS A 418 -9.68 3.94 -14.17
CA LYS A 418 -9.99 5.05 -15.05
C LYS A 418 -11.19 4.70 -15.94
N PRO A 419 -12.13 5.65 -16.16
CA PRO A 419 -13.19 5.45 -17.14
C PRO A 419 -12.57 5.13 -18.51
N THR A 420 -13.12 4.14 -19.20
CA THR A 420 -12.83 3.94 -20.63
C THR A 420 -13.62 5.00 -21.36
N TYR A 421 -13.00 6.08 -21.80
CA TYR A 421 -13.62 6.90 -22.83
C TYR A 421 -13.76 6.00 -24.03
N ALA A 422 -14.98 5.85 -24.52
CA ALA A 422 -15.24 5.15 -25.78
C ALA A 422 -14.26 5.71 -26.81
N THR A 423 -13.42 4.84 -27.37
CA THR A 423 -12.53 5.14 -28.48
C THR A 423 -13.37 5.32 -29.75
N GLY A 424 -14.30 6.29 -29.71
CA GLY A 424 -15.19 6.64 -30.80
C GLY A 424 -14.76 7.86 -31.60
N GLU A 425 -13.63 8.51 -31.23
CA GLU A 425 -13.26 9.79 -31.92
C GLU A 425 -11.74 9.92 -32.17
N LYS A 426 -11.06 8.89 -32.61
CA LYS A 426 -9.66 9.02 -33.08
C LYS A 426 -9.38 8.28 -34.40
N SER A 427 -10.35 8.17 -35.29
CA SER A 427 -10.08 7.77 -36.69
C SER A 427 -10.66 8.73 -37.75
N ALA A 428 -11.09 9.93 -37.32
CA ALA A 428 -11.47 10.97 -38.29
C ALA A 428 -10.52 12.19 -38.03
N GLY A 429 -9.54 12.37 -38.90
CA GLY A 429 -8.86 13.64 -39.06
C GLY A 429 -7.43 13.76 -38.56
N ARG A 430 -6.54 12.93 -39.08
CA ARG A 430 -5.16 13.33 -39.37
C ARG A 430 -4.75 12.72 -40.72
N SER A 431 -5.37 13.22 -41.78
CA SER A 431 -4.73 13.26 -43.08
C SER A 431 -3.53 14.19 -42.93
N GLN A 432 -2.33 13.65 -43.00
CA GLN A 432 -1.13 14.42 -43.28
C GLN A 432 -1.39 15.24 -44.52
N PRO A 433 -1.07 16.54 -44.57
CA PRO A 433 -0.96 17.23 -45.82
C PRO A 433 0.17 16.58 -46.61
N ASP A 434 -0.19 16.07 -47.79
CA ASP A 434 0.72 15.52 -48.78
C ASP A 434 1.70 16.64 -49.18
N ALA A 435 2.97 16.42 -49.00
CA ALA A 435 4.04 17.32 -49.39
C ALA A 435 4.29 17.19 -50.90
N ARG A 436 3.27 17.48 -51.71
CA ARG A 436 3.34 17.57 -53.19
C ARG A 436 2.36 18.60 -53.69
N ASP A 437 2.62 19.86 -53.45
CA ASP A 437 2.14 20.98 -54.24
C ASP A 437 2.98 22.21 -53.89
N CYS A 438 4.20 22.28 -54.41
CA CYS A 438 4.87 23.52 -54.72
C CYS A 438 4.72 23.70 -56.24
N PRO A 439 4.08 24.72 -56.72
CA PRO A 439 4.19 25.09 -58.14
C PRO A 439 5.57 25.75 -58.43
N ASP A 440 6.24 25.15 -59.39
CA ASP A 440 7.37 25.77 -60.07
C ASP A 440 6.93 27.11 -60.71
N GLY A 441 7.79 28.11 -60.64
CA GLY A 441 7.63 29.22 -61.57
C GLY A 441 8.17 30.56 -61.10
N GLN A 442 9.29 30.82 -61.50
CA GLN A 442 9.82 31.87 -62.36
C GLN A 442 11.05 32.59 -61.80
N ASP A 443 12.11 32.39 -62.56
CA ASP A 443 13.29 33.25 -62.64
C ASP A 443 12.88 34.70 -62.88
N ASP A 444 13.52 35.62 -62.19
CA ASP A 444 13.97 36.86 -62.81
C ASP A 444 15.22 37.40 -62.09
N GLY A 445 16.21 37.59 -62.90
CA GLY A 445 17.54 38.03 -62.52
C GLY A 445 17.62 39.53 -62.12
N GLY A 446 18.53 39.82 -61.26
CA GLY A 446 18.86 41.18 -60.83
C GLY A 446 20.18 41.27 -60.11
N VAL A 447 21.24 41.37 -60.89
CA VAL A 447 22.60 41.73 -60.49
C VAL A 447 22.60 43.10 -59.84
N ALA A 448 23.21 43.27 -58.67
CA ALA A 448 24.00 44.45 -58.30
C ALA A 448 24.91 44.22 -57.10
N GLN A 449 26.13 44.51 -57.31
CA GLN A 449 27.28 44.53 -56.42
C GLN A 449 27.33 45.74 -55.45
N PRO A 450 28.37 45.87 -54.63
CA PRO A 450 28.34 46.35 -53.26
C PRO A 450 28.93 47.78 -53.13
N VAL A 451 28.56 48.47 -52.04
CA VAL A 451 29.31 49.62 -51.44
C VAL A 451 28.95 49.57 -49.97
N GLY A 452 29.80 49.48 -48.95
CA GLY A 452 31.05 50.22 -48.73
C GLY A 452 30.89 51.27 -47.65
N LYS A 453 31.40 50.95 -46.40
CA LYS A 453 31.91 51.89 -45.39
C LYS A 453 30.96 52.98 -44.81
N ARG A 454 30.62 52.96 -43.57
CA ARG A 454 31.34 53.63 -42.45
C ARG A 454 30.82 53.08 -41.12
#